data_514231bbb65906c6417a1308d8f406df
#
_entry.id   514231bbb65906c6417a1308d8f406df
#
_cell.length_a   1.000
_cell.length_b   1.000
_cell.length_c   1.000
_cell.angle_alpha   90.00
_cell.angle_beta   90.00
_cell.angle_gamma   90.00
#
_symmetry.space_group_name_H-M   'P 1'
#
loop_
_entity.id
_entity.type
_entity.pdbx_description
1 polymer ?
#
loop_
_entity_poly.entity_id
_entity_poly.type
_entity_poly.pdbx_seq_one_letter_code
_entity_poly.pdbx_strand_id
1 'polypeptide(L)'
;MDVEVTTAIRQAEVSAAKAMLDRTAEQFDVTPSRLVADGGYGSAEMIEWLVDERGIEPHVKLIDKSERKDGTFSRSDFAFDPESNLYVCPSGKELRKYHRAFAKPRDGVTKDGTIIYFARKHDCEACALKLKCCPNAPARKIARSVHEAARDRARAIAKTEAFAVSCRERKKVEMLFAHLKRILRLDRLRLRGPSGAKDEFLLAATAQNLRKLAKLIPLPAPIFAT
;
A
#
# COMPACT_ATOMS: atom_id res chain seq x y z
N MET A 1 -17.47 13.40 3.12
CA MET A 1 -17.04 12.44 2.12
C MET A 1 -16.63 13.20 0.88
N ASP A 2 -15.48 12.93 0.36
CA ASP A 2 -14.96 13.49 -0.89
C ASP A 2 -14.98 12.39 -1.97
N VAL A 3 -14.99 12.75 -3.25
CA VAL A 3 -14.97 11.83 -4.38
C VAL A 3 -14.06 12.35 -5.49
N GLU A 4 -13.33 11.44 -6.11
CA GLU A 4 -12.57 11.69 -7.31
C GLU A 4 -12.98 10.69 -8.39
N VAL A 5 -13.26 11.20 -9.58
CA VAL A 5 -13.69 10.39 -10.72
C VAL A 5 -12.51 10.17 -11.65
N THR A 6 -12.19 8.92 -11.87
CA THR A 6 -11.09 8.52 -12.77
C THR A 6 -11.61 7.60 -13.86
N THR A 7 -10.93 7.57 -15.00
CA THR A 7 -11.13 6.50 -15.98
C THR A 7 -10.66 5.17 -15.41
N ALA A 8 -11.30 4.07 -15.81
CA ALA A 8 -10.95 2.72 -15.35
C ALA A 8 -9.59 2.25 -15.91
N ILE A 9 -8.52 2.96 -15.57
CA ILE A 9 -7.14 2.64 -15.95
C ILE A 9 -6.44 2.06 -14.72
N ARG A 10 -5.56 1.09 -14.93
CA ARG A 10 -4.74 0.48 -13.87
C ARG A 10 -4.02 1.58 -13.06
N GLN A 11 -4.14 1.54 -11.75
CA GLN A 11 -3.59 2.50 -10.76
C GLN A 11 -4.23 3.91 -10.76
N ALA A 12 -5.28 4.17 -11.52
CA ALA A 12 -6.00 5.44 -11.46
C ALA A 12 -6.50 5.76 -10.05
N GLU A 13 -6.91 4.73 -9.30
CA GLU A 13 -7.35 4.83 -7.90
C GLU A 13 -6.24 5.36 -6.97
N VAL A 14 -4.98 4.95 -7.18
CA VAL A 14 -3.84 5.42 -6.38
C VAL A 14 -3.60 6.91 -6.60
N SER A 15 -3.61 7.35 -7.86
CA SER A 15 -3.45 8.77 -8.20
C SER A 15 -4.62 9.61 -7.67
N ALA A 16 -5.84 9.11 -7.74
CA ALA A 16 -7.02 9.75 -7.17
C ALA A 16 -6.90 9.89 -5.65
N ALA A 17 -6.44 8.86 -4.96
CA ALA A 17 -6.25 8.91 -3.51
C ALA A 17 -5.21 9.97 -3.10
N LYS A 18 -4.11 10.10 -3.84
CA LYS A 18 -3.12 11.17 -3.63
C LYS A 18 -3.77 12.55 -3.79
N ALA A 19 -4.46 12.79 -4.90
CA ALA A 19 -5.15 14.06 -5.16
C ALA A 19 -6.21 14.39 -4.09
N MET A 20 -6.94 13.40 -3.60
CA MET A 20 -7.94 13.60 -2.54
C MET A 20 -7.28 13.94 -1.20
N LEU A 21 -6.17 13.31 -0.85
CA LEU A 21 -5.41 13.61 0.37
C LEU A 21 -4.82 15.02 0.32
N ASP A 22 -4.23 15.41 -0.82
CA ASP A 22 -3.69 16.75 -1.03
C ASP A 22 -4.79 17.81 -0.92
N ARG A 23 -5.92 17.61 -1.62
CA ARG A 23 -7.07 18.52 -1.55
C ARG A 23 -7.64 18.64 -0.13
N THR A 24 -7.68 17.55 0.63
CA THR A 24 -8.16 17.58 2.01
C THR A 24 -7.24 18.40 2.91
N ALA A 25 -5.92 18.24 2.74
CA ALA A 25 -4.95 19.05 3.46
C ALA A 25 -5.04 20.53 3.09
N GLU A 26 -5.14 20.85 1.80
CA GLU A 26 -5.21 22.23 1.31
C GLU A 26 -6.49 22.96 1.70
N GLN A 27 -7.64 22.29 1.63
CA GLN A 27 -8.94 22.92 1.85
C GLN A 27 -9.36 22.98 3.31
N PHE A 28 -8.93 22.00 4.10
CA PHE A 28 -9.42 21.83 5.48
C PHE A 28 -8.32 21.85 6.53
N ASP A 29 -7.05 21.98 6.12
CA ASP A 29 -5.90 21.87 7.02
C ASP A 29 -5.93 20.56 7.85
N VAL A 30 -6.36 19.48 7.21
CA VAL A 30 -6.50 18.16 7.83
C VAL A 30 -5.61 17.15 7.12
N THR A 31 -4.60 16.67 7.83
CA THR A 31 -3.78 15.54 7.40
C THR A 31 -4.12 14.33 8.27
N PRO A 32 -4.60 13.23 7.71
CA PRO A 32 -4.92 12.03 8.49
C PRO A 32 -3.66 11.39 9.03
N SER A 33 -3.68 10.91 10.28
CA SER A 33 -2.55 10.16 10.86
C SER A 33 -2.38 8.78 10.22
N ARG A 34 -3.44 8.22 9.65
CA ARG A 34 -3.43 6.90 9.00
C ARG A 34 -4.37 6.83 7.81
N LEU A 35 -3.97 6.06 6.80
CA LEU A 35 -4.79 5.72 5.65
C LEU A 35 -5.19 4.24 5.71
N VAL A 36 -6.49 3.99 5.74
CA VAL A 36 -7.04 2.62 5.69
C VAL A 36 -7.57 2.34 4.29
N ALA A 37 -6.95 1.41 3.60
CA ALA A 37 -7.33 1.06 2.23
C ALA A 37 -7.20 -0.45 1.97
N ASP A 38 -7.66 -0.89 0.80
CA ASP A 38 -7.49 -2.27 0.37
C ASP A 38 -6.08 -2.52 -0.23
N GLY A 39 -5.82 -3.78 -0.65
CA GLY A 39 -4.51 -4.16 -1.20
C GLY A 39 -4.17 -3.48 -2.52
N GLY A 40 -5.11 -2.87 -3.23
CA GLY A 40 -4.87 -2.11 -4.45
C GLY A 40 -3.97 -0.89 -4.22
N TYR A 41 -4.05 -0.31 -3.03
CA TYR A 41 -3.21 0.83 -2.61
C TYR A 41 -1.85 0.41 -2.03
N GLY A 42 -1.54 -0.88 -1.98
CA GLY A 42 -0.31 -1.43 -1.39
C GLY A 42 0.90 -1.43 -2.34
N SER A 43 0.95 -0.60 -3.38
CA SER A 43 2.13 -0.46 -4.23
C SER A 43 3.31 0.12 -3.43
N ALA A 44 4.53 -0.27 -3.78
CA ALA A 44 5.72 0.16 -3.05
C ALA A 44 5.89 1.69 -3.04
N GLU A 45 5.64 2.32 -4.19
CA GLU A 45 5.67 3.78 -4.36
C GLU A 45 4.60 4.50 -3.55
N MET A 46 3.37 3.96 -3.49
CA MET A 46 2.29 4.56 -2.69
C MET A 46 2.59 4.48 -1.20
N ILE A 47 3.12 3.35 -0.75
CA ILE A 47 3.50 3.17 0.66
C ILE A 47 4.63 4.13 1.04
N GLU A 48 5.66 4.30 0.20
CA GLU A 48 6.74 5.26 0.44
C GLU A 48 6.21 6.69 0.49
N TRP A 49 5.38 7.08 -0.48
CA TRP A 49 4.76 8.39 -0.51
C TRP A 49 3.96 8.69 0.77
N LEU A 50 3.17 7.73 1.26
CA LEU A 50 2.42 7.87 2.51
C LEU A 50 3.35 8.07 3.70
N VAL A 51 4.37 7.21 3.83
CA VAL A 51 5.22 7.17 5.03
C VAL A 51 6.26 8.28 5.02
N ASP A 52 6.97 8.46 3.91
CA ASP A 52 8.16 9.32 3.86
C ASP A 52 7.83 10.76 3.45
N GLU A 53 6.84 10.95 2.55
CA GLU A 53 6.48 12.29 2.09
C GLU A 53 5.34 12.92 2.90
N ARG A 54 4.39 12.10 3.38
CA ARG A 54 3.17 12.60 4.06
C ARG A 54 3.12 12.31 5.55
N GLY A 55 3.97 11.43 6.08
CA GLY A 55 3.94 11.03 7.48
C GLY A 55 2.66 10.28 7.87
N ILE A 56 1.99 9.63 6.91
CA ILE A 56 0.72 8.92 7.09
C ILE A 56 0.98 7.43 7.28
N GLU A 57 0.46 6.84 8.35
CA GLU A 57 0.58 5.38 8.58
C GLU A 57 -0.27 4.59 7.57
N PRO A 58 0.34 3.69 6.77
CA PRO A 58 -0.39 2.89 5.80
C PRO A 58 -1.03 1.67 6.46
N HIS A 59 -2.30 1.75 6.80
CA HIS A 59 -3.10 0.60 7.21
C HIS A 59 -3.67 -0.13 5.98
N VAL A 60 -2.76 -0.62 5.15
CA VAL A 60 -3.03 -1.28 3.85
C VAL A 60 -2.46 -2.69 3.86
N LYS A 61 -3.24 -3.65 3.39
CA LYS A 61 -2.75 -5.03 3.25
C LYS A 61 -1.75 -5.11 2.10
N LEU A 62 -0.49 -5.33 2.42
CA LEU A 62 0.55 -5.51 1.40
C LEU A 62 0.41 -6.85 0.70
N ILE A 63 0.55 -6.83 -0.62
CA ILE A 63 0.70 -8.05 -1.41
C ILE A 63 2.19 -8.38 -1.46
N ASP A 64 2.61 -9.40 -0.72
CA ASP A 64 3.99 -9.87 -0.75
C ASP A 64 4.13 -11.08 -1.69
N LYS A 65 4.76 -10.83 -2.83
CA LYS A 65 5.07 -11.87 -3.83
C LYS A 65 6.42 -12.54 -3.57
N SER A 66 7.12 -12.17 -2.49
CA SER A 66 8.43 -12.75 -2.16
C SER A 66 8.32 -14.09 -1.43
N GLU A 67 7.14 -14.44 -0.93
CA GLU A 67 6.88 -15.74 -0.34
C GLU A 67 6.91 -16.85 -1.39
N ARG A 68 7.64 -17.91 -1.09
CA ARG A 68 7.75 -19.08 -1.92
C ARG A 68 6.87 -20.21 -1.40
N LYS A 69 6.18 -20.87 -2.30
CA LYS A 69 5.31 -22.01 -2.00
C LYS A 69 5.90 -23.36 -2.39
N ASP A 70 7.12 -23.35 -2.94
CA ASP A 70 7.85 -24.53 -3.43
C ASP A 70 8.70 -25.22 -2.35
N GLY A 71 8.56 -24.82 -1.08
CA GLY A 71 9.34 -25.33 0.04
C GLY A 71 10.76 -24.76 0.14
N THR A 72 11.17 -23.90 -0.79
CA THR A 72 12.46 -23.22 -0.72
C THR A 72 12.36 -21.92 0.11
N PHE A 73 13.49 -21.46 0.63
CA PHE A 73 13.54 -20.23 1.43
C PHE A 73 12.95 -19.04 0.70
N SER A 74 12.05 -18.35 1.38
CA SER A 74 11.49 -17.06 1.00
C SER A 74 12.48 -15.92 1.27
N ARG A 75 12.18 -14.70 0.85
CA ARG A 75 13.01 -13.55 1.18
C ARG A 75 13.03 -13.25 2.68
N SER A 76 11.93 -13.50 3.37
CA SER A 76 11.77 -13.33 4.82
C SER A 76 12.70 -14.21 5.66
N ASP A 77 13.23 -15.30 5.10
CA ASP A 77 14.21 -16.17 5.76
C ASP A 77 15.63 -15.58 5.75
N PHE A 78 15.84 -14.45 5.08
CA PHE A 78 17.10 -13.74 4.98
C PHE A 78 17.03 -12.44 5.76
N ALA A 79 17.97 -12.21 6.68
CA ALA A 79 18.05 -10.97 7.44
C ALA A 79 18.66 -9.85 6.59
N PHE A 80 17.99 -8.70 6.50
CA PHE A 80 18.54 -7.52 5.85
C PHE A 80 19.25 -6.66 6.89
N ASP A 81 20.49 -6.31 6.62
CA ASP A 81 21.27 -5.36 7.38
C ASP A 81 21.27 -4.00 6.65
N PRO A 82 20.56 -2.99 7.18
CA PRO A 82 20.48 -1.68 6.54
C PRO A 82 21.79 -0.89 6.60
N GLU A 83 22.61 -1.09 7.64
CA GLU A 83 23.88 -0.35 7.82
C GLU A 83 24.91 -0.78 6.78
N SER A 84 25.08 -2.08 6.61
CA SER A 84 26.00 -2.66 5.63
C SER A 84 25.37 -2.84 4.25
N ASN A 85 24.08 -2.58 4.10
CA ASN A 85 23.29 -2.75 2.88
C ASN A 85 23.51 -4.10 2.22
N LEU A 86 23.29 -5.18 2.98
CA LEU A 86 23.44 -6.57 2.55
C LEU A 86 22.37 -7.47 3.18
N TYR A 87 22.23 -8.67 2.65
CA TYR A 87 21.45 -9.73 3.27
C TYR A 87 22.38 -10.78 3.89
N VAL A 88 21.96 -11.35 5.01
CA VAL A 88 22.57 -12.53 5.61
C VAL A 88 21.64 -13.72 5.39
N CYS A 89 22.16 -14.81 4.83
CA CYS A 89 21.39 -16.04 4.59
C CYS A 89 21.27 -16.90 5.86
N PRO A 90 20.37 -17.88 5.91
CA PRO A 90 20.23 -18.81 7.06
C PRO A 90 21.50 -19.57 7.44
N SER A 91 22.49 -19.68 6.54
CA SER A 91 23.82 -20.25 6.83
C SER A 91 24.84 -19.19 7.30
N GLY A 92 24.44 -17.95 7.56
CA GLY A 92 25.34 -16.87 8.00
C GLY A 92 26.22 -16.28 6.92
N LYS A 93 25.96 -16.56 5.62
CA LYS A 93 26.75 -15.99 4.51
C LYS A 93 26.07 -14.73 3.95
N GLU A 94 26.90 -13.77 3.51
CA GLU A 94 26.44 -12.49 3.01
C GLU A 94 26.03 -12.54 1.55
N LEU A 95 24.94 -11.88 1.23
CA LEU A 95 24.54 -11.55 -0.14
C LEU A 95 24.73 -10.04 -0.32
N ARG A 96 25.55 -9.68 -1.27
CA ARG A 96 25.89 -8.28 -1.56
C ARG A 96 25.41 -7.87 -2.94
N LYS A 97 25.16 -6.59 -3.11
CA LYS A 97 24.85 -5.95 -4.39
C LYS A 97 26.00 -6.17 -5.39
N TYR A 98 27.23 -6.05 -4.90
CA TYR A 98 28.46 -6.28 -5.66
C TYR A 98 29.48 -7.02 -4.80
N HIS A 99 30.25 -7.93 -5.43
CA HIS A 99 31.37 -8.64 -4.80
C HIS A 99 32.74 -8.13 -5.28
N ARG A 100 32.76 -7.08 -6.09
CA ARG A 100 33.98 -6.43 -6.59
C ARG A 100 33.80 -4.91 -6.62
N ALA A 101 34.87 -4.17 -6.50
CA ALA A 101 34.90 -2.75 -6.75
C ALA A 101 34.74 -2.46 -8.24
N PHE A 102 34.17 -1.31 -8.55
CA PHE A 102 34.04 -0.79 -9.91
C PHE A 102 34.75 0.56 -9.97
N ALA A 103 35.46 0.82 -11.07
CA ALA A 103 36.13 2.10 -11.30
C ALA A 103 35.16 3.29 -11.33
N LYS A 104 33.95 3.06 -11.85
CA LYS A 104 32.84 4.03 -11.79
C LYS A 104 31.78 3.51 -10.85
N PRO A 105 31.28 4.33 -9.91
CA PRO A 105 30.16 3.94 -9.06
C PRO A 105 28.95 3.52 -9.88
N ARG A 106 28.27 2.47 -9.43
CA ARG A 106 27.03 1.98 -10.03
C ARG A 106 25.96 1.97 -8.95
N ASP A 107 24.78 2.48 -9.28
CA ASP A 107 23.63 2.45 -8.38
C ASP A 107 23.10 1.02 -8.18
N GLY A 108 23.25 0.16 -9.21
CA GLY A 108 22.80 -1.25 -9.21
C GLY A 108 21.29 -1.39 -9.07
N VAL A 109 20.55 -0.34 -9.41
CA VAL A 109 19.11 -0.35 -9.49
C VAL A 109 18.71 -0.74 -10.91
N THR A 110 17.78 -1.67 -11.05
CA THR A 110 17.21 -2.03 -12.34
C THR A 110 16.20 -0.95 -12.78
N LYS A 111 15.79 -0.99 -14.04
CA LYS A 111 14.76 -0.08 -14.58
C LYS A 111 13.43 -0.16 -13.79
N ASP A 112 13.17 -1.28 -13.15
CA ASP A 112 11.96 -1.52 -12.33
C ASP A 112 12.16 -1.13 -10.86
N GLY A 113 13.15 -0.31 -10.52
CA GLY A 113 13.42 0.13 -9.16
C GLY A 113 13.80 -1.03 -8.21
N THR A 114 14.51 -2.04 -8.71
CA THR A 114 14.88 -3.21 -7.92
C THR A 114 16.39 -3.35 -7.80
N ILE A 115 16.87 -3.63 -6.60
CA ILE A 115 18.26 -3.98 -6.30
C ILE A 115 18.34 -5.49 -6.16
N ILE A 116 19.38 -6.11 -6.77
CA ILE A 116 19.60 -7.54 -6.66
C ILE A 116 20.85 -7.79 -5.84
N TYR A 117 20.70 -8.59 -4.78
CA TYR A 117 21.78 -9.06 -3.91
C TYR A 117 22.15 -10.49 -4.27
N PHE A 118 23.43 -10.78 -4.32
CA PHE A 118 23.99 -12.04 -4.77
C PHE A 118 24.82 -12.69 -3.67
N ALA A 119 24.59 -14.00 -3.43
CA ALA A 119 25.54 -14.81 -2.69
C ALA A 119 26.75 -15.17 -3.59
N ARG A 120 27.88 -15.47 -3.00
CA ARG A 120 29.02 -16.00 -3.75
C ARG A 120 28.76 -17.46 -4.14
N LYS A 121 29.17 -17.84 -5.35
CA LYS A 121 28.94 -19.18 -5.89
C LYS A 121 29.54 -20.27 -4.99
N HIS A 122 30.79 -20.13 -4.59
CA HIS A 122 31.50 -21.10 -3.73
C HIS A 122 30.82 -21.27 -2.36
N ASP A 123 30.25 -20.20 -1.78
CA ASP A 123 29.52 -20.28 -0.50
C ASP A 123 28.25 -21.11 -0.62
N CYS A 124 27.58 -21.04 -1.79
CA CYS A 124 26.36 -21.82 -2.05
C CYS A 124 26.66 -23.26 -2.47
N GLU A 125 27.76 -23.54 -3.18
CA GLU A 125 28.13 -24.88 -3.63
C GLU A 125 28.46 -25.79 -2.46
N ALA A 126 29.16 -25.30 -1.45
CA ALA A 126 29.51 -26.05 -0.24
C ALA A 126 28.43 -26.02 0.85
N CYS A 127 27.28 -25.39 0.60
CA CYS A 127 26.26 -25.17 1.61
C CYS A 127 25.35 -26.38 1.81
N ALA A 128 25.24 -26.87 3.04
CA ALA A 128 24.32 -27.96 3.40
C ALA A 128 22.83 -27.61 3.13
N LEU A 129 22.48 -26.32 3.15
CA LEU A 129 21.12 -25.84 2.88
C LEU A 129 20.82 -25.56 1.40
N LYS A 130 21.75 -25.88 0.50
CA LYS A 130 21.61 -25.56 -0.93
C LYS A 130 20.31 -26.08 -1.54
N LEU A 131 19.94 -27.31 -1.26
CA LEU A 131 18.71 -27.93 -1.80
C LEU A 131 17.45 -27.18 -1.35
N LYS A 132 17.45 -26.64 -0.13
CA LYS A 132 16.33 -25.85 0.40
C LYS A 132 16.40 -24.36 0.04
N CYS A 133 17.56 -23.88 -0.42
CA CYS A 133 17.79 -22.46 -0.70
C CYS A 133 17.70 -22.14 -2.19
N CYS A 134 18.53 -22.79 -3.02
CA CYS A 134 18.64 -22.54 -4.46
C CYS A 134 19.04 -23.81 -5.22
N PRO A 135 18.17 -24.85 -5.25
CA PRO A 135 18.51 -26.16 -5.84
C PRO A 135 18.93 -26.05 -7.29
N ASN A 136 18.24 -25.24 -8.08
CA ASN A 136 18.42 -25.10 -9.53
C ASN A 136 19.29 -23.91 -9.95
N ALA A 137 19.95 -23.22 -9.00
CA ALA A 137 20.78 -22.08 -9.31
C ALA A 137 22.18 -22.20 -8.69
N PRO A 138 23.23 -21.68 -9.35
CA PRO A 138 24.60 -21.76 -8.82
C PRO A 138 24.75 -20.98 -7.50
N ALA A 139 24.00 -19.87 -7.34
CA ALA A 139 24.01 -19.07 -6.14
C ALA A 139 22.64 -18.41 -5.90
N ARG A 140 22.32 -18.13 -4.63
CA ARG A 140 21.11 -17.42 -4.26
C ARG A 140 21.15 -15.97 -4.72
N LYS A 141 19.99 -15.48 -5.20
CA LYS A 141 19.75 -14.09 -5.52
C LYS A 141 18.50 -13.63 -4.78
N ILE A 142 18.54 -12.40 -4.25
CA ILE A 142 17.41 -11.75 -3.61
C ILE A 142 17.18 -10.40 -4.29
N ALA A 143 15.96 -10.19 -4.75
CA ALA A 143 15.51 -8.91 -5.27
C ALA A 143 14.86 -8.09 -4.14
N ARG A 144 15.25 -6.83 -3.99
CA ARG A 144 14.70 -5.86 -3.03
C ARG A 144 14.30 -4.60 -3.77
N SER A 145 13.07 -4.13 -3.58
CA SER A 145 12.63 -2.83 -4.12
C SER A 145 13.42 -1.69 -3.45
N VAL A 146 13.65 -0.61 -4.15
CA VAL A 146 14.20 0.64 -3.57
C VAL A 146 13.29 1.18 -2.46
N HIS A 147 11.98 0.98 -2.57
CA HIS A 147 10.95 1.40 -1.60
C HIS A 147 10.70 0.37 -0.49
N GLU A 148 11.57 -0.63 -0.33
CA GLU A 148 11.32 -1.74 0.60
C GLU A 148 11.36 -1.32 2.06
N ALA A 149 12.08 -0.25 2.41
CA ALA A 149 12.12 0.28 3.77
C ALA A 149 10.73 0.76 4.23
N ALA A 150 10.00 1.46 3.36
CA ALA A 150 8.62 1.87 3.64
C ALA A 150 7.68 0.65 3.77
N ARG A 151 7.88 -0.36 2.93
CA ARG A 151 7.12 -1.62 3.02
C ARG A 151 7.41 -2.39 4.30
N ASP A 152 8.66 -2.38 4.79
CA ASP A 152 9.01 -3.01 6.06
C ASP A 152 8.30 -2.31 7.23
N ARG A 153 8.21 -0.97 7.21
CA ARG A 153 7.39 -0.21 8.18
C ARG A 153 5.91 -0.59 8.10
N ALA A 154 5.35 -0.67 6.89
CA ALA A 154 3.96 -1.09 6.71
C ALA A 154 3.70 -2.54 7.19
N ARG A 155 4.66 -3.45 7.04
CA ARG A 155 4.59 -4.81 7.61
C ARG A 155 4.62 -4.79 9.15
N ALA A 156 5.41 -3.91 9.74
CA ALA A 156 5.43 -3.74 11.18
C ALA A 156 4.08 -3.21 11.69
N ILE A 157 3.51 -2.19 11.03
CA ILE A 157 2.17 -1.66 11.33
C ILE A 157 1.10 -2.76 11.23
N ALA A 158 1.18 -3.61 10.19
CA ALA A 158 0.21 -4.69 9.97
C ALA A 158 0.14 -5.73 11.11
N LYS A 159 1.14 -5.77 12.00
CA LYS A 159 1.18 -6.65 13.18
C LYS A 159 0.59 -6.00 14.44
N THR A 160 0.17 -4.73 14.37
CA THR A 160 -0.34 -3.97 15.51
C THR A 160 -1.84 -4.18 15.73
N GLU A 161 -2.31 -3.99 16.97
CA GLU A 161 -3.74 -3.97 17.27
C GLU A 161 -4.45 -2.82 16.57
N ALA A 162 -3.78 -1.68 16.39
CA ALA A 162 -4.30 -0.53 15.64
C ALA A 162 -4.66 -0.90 14.19
N PHE A 163 -3.86 -1.75 13.54
CA PHE A 163 -4.16 -2.27 12.21
C PHE A 163 -5.41 -3.17 12.23
N ALA A 164 -5.54 -4.05 13.23
CA ALA A 164 -6.71 -4.92 13.37
C ALA A 164 -8.00 -4.10 13.58
N VAL A 165 -7.94 -3.03 14.36
CA VAL A 165 -9.05 -2.07 14.53
C VAL A 165 -9.39 -1.43 13.18
N SER A 166 -8.40 -0.93 12.44
CA SER A 166 -8.60 -0.32 11.13
C SER A 166 -9.24 -1.27 10.12
N CYS A 167 -8.87 -2.54 10.13
CA CYS A 167 -9.50 -3.57 9.29
C CYS A 167 -10.99 -3.75 9.61
N ARG A 168 -11.38 -3.67 10.90
CA ARG A 168 -12.79 -3.69 11.31
C ARG A 168 -13.52 -2.42 10.90
N GLU A 169 -12.89 -1.27 11.04
CA GLU A 169 -13.48 0.03 10.67
C GLU A 169 -13.66 0.21 9.16
N ARG A 170 -12.82 -0.40 8.34
CA ARG A 170 -12.97 -0.39 6.88
C ARG A 170 -14.35 -0.86 6.43
N LYS A 171 -14.97 -1.79 7.14
CA LYS A 171 -16.34 -2.24 6.85
C LYS A 171 -17.36 -1.10 6.87
N LYS A 172 -17.12 -0.03 7.66
CA LYS A 172 -17.99 1.14 7.67
C LYS A 172 -17.95 1.89 6.33
N VAL A 173 -16.81 1.92 5.66
CA VAL A 173 -16.66 2.52 4.32
C VAL A 173 -17.39 1.68 3.28
N GLU A 174 -17.29 0.36 3.36
CA GLU A 174 -18.02 -0.56 2.48
C GLU A 174 -19.54 -0.35 2.59
N MET A 175 -20.04 -0.05 3.79
CA MET A 175 -21.47 0.29 4.00
C MET A 175 -21.88 1.60 3.30
N LEU A 176 -20.98 2.58 3.18
CA LEU A 176 -21.24 3.80 2.43
C LEU A 176 -21.40 3.52 0.93
N PHE A 177 -20.57 2.66 0.36
CA PHE A 177 -20.73 2.22 -1.02
C PHE A 177 -22.00 1.41 -1.25
N ALA A 178 -22.36 0.55 -0.30
CA ALA A 178 -23.65 -0.17 -0.36
C ALA A 178 -24.84 0.80 -0.35
N HIS A 179 -24.78 1.86 0.45
CA HIS A 179 -25.79 2.91 0.48
C HIS A 179 -25.86 3.67 -0.86
N LEU A 180 -24.72 4.04 -1.44
CA LEU A 180 -24.67 4.66 -2.78
C LEU A 180 -25.39 3.81 -3.81
N LYS A 181 -25.09 2.51 -3.86
CA LYS A 181 -25.66 1.60 -4.86
C LYS A 181 -27.15 1.29 -4.59
N ARG A 182 -27.52 0.97 -3.35
CA ARG A 182 -28.87 0.45 -3.03
C ARG A 182 -29.89 1.56 -2.78
N ILE A 183 -29.50 2.64 -2.15
CA ILE A 183 -30.41 3.72 -1.74
C ILE A 183 -30.39 4.85 -2.76
N LEU A 184 -29.19 5.34 -3.13
CA LEU A 184 -29.07 6.44 -4.08
C LEU A 184 -29.07 5.97 -5.55
N ARG A 185 -29.21 4.65 -5.78
CA ARG A 185 -29.28 4.06 -7.11
C ARG A 185 -28.09 4.41 -8.03
N LEU A 186 -26.90 4.62 -7.45
CA LEU A 186 -25.65 4.85 -8.17
C LEU A 186 -24.97 3.49 -8.51
N ASP A 187 -25.75 2.57 -9.05
CA ASP A 187 -25.29 1.28 -9.57
C ASP A 187 -24.91 1.36 -11.05
N ARG A 188 -25.46 2.36 -11.76
CA ARG A 188 -25.21 2.65 -13.16
C ARG A 188 -25.19 4.16 -13.38
N LEU A 189 -24.17 4.67 -14.08
CA LEU A 189 -24.12 6.06 -14.52
C LEU A 189 -25.17 6.30 -15.63
N ARG A 190 -25.87 7.40 -15.54
CA ARG A 190 -26.95 7.80 -16.46
C ARG A 190 -26.52 8.92 -17.39
N LEU A 191 -25.68 9.82 -16.90
CA LEU A 191 -25.12 10.90 -17.69
C LEU A 191 -23.93 10.40 -18.54
N ARG A 192 -23.75 10.98 -19.72
CA ARG A 192 -22.71 10.56 -20.64
C ARG A 192 -21.41 11.33 -20.40
N GLY A 193 -20.30 10.66 -20.64
CA GLY A 193 -18.96 11.24 -20.62
C GLY A 193 -18.38 11.44 -19.20
N PRO A 194 -17.10 11.81 -19.11
CA PRO A 194 -16.42 11.97 -17.81
C PRO A 194 -17.01 13.09 -16.94
N SER A 195 -17.46 14.20 -17.51
CA SER A 195 -18.11 15.29 -16.78
C SER A 195 -19.45 14.84 -16.18
N GLY A 196 -20.29 14.17 -16.96
CA GLY A 196 -21.55 13.65 -16.46
C GLY A 196 -21.34 12.60 -15.35
N ALA A 197 -20.35 11.74 -15.48
CA ALA A 197 -19.96 10.82 -14.39
C ALA A 197 -19.56 11.56 -13.13
N LYS A 198 -18.74 12.63 -13.26
CA LYS A 198 -18.32 13.47 -12.15
C LYS A 198 -19.51 14.11 -11.43
N ASP A 199 -20.46 14.66 -12.19
CA ASP A 199 -21.66 15.30 -11.63
C ASP A 199 -22.51 14.30 -10.84
N GLU A 200 -22.73 13.09 -11.36
CA GLU A 200 -23.47 12.04 -10.64
C GLU A 200 -22.77 11.63 -9.34
N PHE A 201 -21.46 11.45 -9.33
CA PHE A 201 -20.71 11.13 -8.12
C PHE A 201 -20.73 12.28 -7.11
N LEU A 202 -20.59 13.52 -7.55
CA LEU A 202 -20.67 14.70 -6.67
C LEU A 202 -22.04 14.83 -6.04
N LEU A 203 -23.11 14.68 -6.81
CA LEU A 203 -24.48 14.71 -6.29
C LEU A 203 -24.72 13.60 -5.27
N ALA A 204 -24.25 12.38 -5.55
CA ALA A 204 -24.39 11.26 -4.63
C ALA A 204 -23.59 11.47 -3.33
N ALA A 205 -22.37 12.01 -3.42
CA ALA A 205 -21.54 12.35 -2.26
C ALA A 205 -22.21 13.47 -1.42
N THR A 206 -22.75 14.50 -2.09
CA THR A 206 -23.49 15.58 -1.44
C THR A 206 -24.68 15.05 -0.68
N ALA A 207 -25.49 14.18 -1.29
CA ALA A 207 -26.64 13.56 -0.62
C ALA A 207 -26.23 12.73 0.62
N GLN A 208 -25.13 11.99 0.53
CA GLN A 208 -24.59 11.27 1.70
C GLN A 208 -24.09 12.20 2.80
N ASN A 209 -23.42 13.29 2.43
CA ASN A 209 -22.90 14.28 3.38
C ASN A 209 -24.06 15.00 4.10
N LEU A 210 -25.09 15.43 3.37
CA LEU A 210 -26.29 16.06 3.96
C LEU A 210 -27.00 15.10 4.90
N ARG A 211 -27.15 13.83 4.54
CA ARG A 211 -27.74 12.83 5.42
C ARG A 211 -26.92 12.61 6.69
N LYS A 212 -25.58 12.63 6.59
CA LYS A 212 -24.71 12.51 7.75
C LYS A 212 -24.81 13.74 8.63
N LEU A 213 -24.82 14.92 8.03
CA LEU A 213 -24.98 16.20 8.73
C LEU A 213 -26.31 16.23 9.50
N ALA A 214 -27.42 15.85 8.87
CA ALA A 214 -28.73 15.79 9.50
C ALA A 214 -28.79 14.86 10.73
N LYS A 215 -27.93 13.86 10.79
CA LYS A 215 -27.83 12.97 11.98
C LYS A 215 -26.98 13.57 13.11
N LEU A 216 -26.10 14.53 12.79
CA LEU A 216 -25.23 15.19 13.75
C LEU A 216 -25.85 16.44 14.36
N ILE A 217 -26.84 17.04 13.69
CA ILE A 217 -27.59 18.19 14.18
C ILE A 217 -28.76 17.66 15.02
N PRO A 218 -28.83 17.95 16.33
CA PRO A 218 -29.98 17.57 17.14
C PRO A 218 -31.22 18.30 16.61
N LEU A 219 -32.29 17.57 16.39
CA LEU A 219 -33.58 18.16 16.05
C LEU A 219 -34.04 19.03 17.26
N PRO A 220 -34.59 20.23 17.01
CA PRO A 220 -35.22 21.00 18.08
C PRO A 220 -36.34 20.15 18.70
N ALA A 221 -36.51 20.27 20.01
CA ALA A 221 -37.58 19.58 20.70
C ALA A 221 -38.93 19.94 20.06
N PRO A 222 -39.84 18.98 19.87
CA PRO A 222 -41.14 19.28 19.31
C PRO A 222 -41.86 20.31 20.21
N ILE A 223 -42.22 21.45 19.64
CA ILE A 223 -43.04 22.47 20.33
C ILE A 223 -44.43 21.88 20.31
N PHE A 224 -44.82 21.24 21.39
CA PHE A 224 -46.23 20.89 21.61
C PHE A 224 -46.97 22.17 21.87
N ALA A 225 -47.75 22.66 20.91
CA ALA A 225 -48.70 23.72 21.14
C ALA A 225 -49.73 23.25 22.19
N THR A 226 -49.75 23.85 23.35
CA THR A 226 -50.79 23.66 24.38
C THR A 226 -52.04 24.41 23.97
#